data_59177eb7a00ac93ab2923d0489e21ffd
#
_entry.id   59177eb7a00ac93ab2923d0489e21ffd
#
_cell.length_a   1.000
_cell.length_b   1.000
_cell.length_c   1.000
_cell.angle_alpha   90.00
_cell.angle_beta   90.00
_cell.angle_gamma   90.00
#
_symmetry.space_group_name_H-M   'P 1'
#
loop_
_entity.id
_entity.type
_entity.pdbx_description
1 polymer ?
#
loop_
_entity_poly.entity_id
_entity_poly.type
_entity_poly.pdbx_seq_one_letter_code
_entity_poly.pdbx_strand_id
1 'polypeptide(L)'
;MDRLADYYLNYTTTKYTDVTGTASKQISFAEVQIDVATDYAAEDADVTLRLFNTLSVLLKEKPIQEKLLKEIEYPLVHVLSRVEQNGAKIDKKKLGNHSKELGDKIADLSAQAFKIAGEEFNLDSPKQLLEILYEKQGLPVLRKTPKGQPSTNEETLQRLSEEYELPKIILQYRTLAKLKSTYTDSLINIENPKT
;
A
#
# COMPACT_ATOMS: atom_id res chain seq x y z
N MET A 1 12.88 -9.81 -4.53
CA MET A 1 14.10 -10.48 -5.03
C MET A 1 15.08 -10.80 -3.89
N ASP A 2 15.45 -9.87 -3.03
CA ASP A 2 16.48 -10.00 -1.97
C ASP A 2 16.36 -11.26 -1.10
N ARG A 3 15.17 -11.53 -0.52
CA ARG A 3 14.94 -12.73 0.30
C ARG A 3 15.13 -14.04 -0.45
N LEU A 4 14.85 -14.07 -1.74
CA LEU A 4 15.07 -15.27 -2.59
C LEU A 4 16.54 -15.43 -2.92
N ALA A 5 17.24 -14.33 -3.20
CA ALA A 5 18.69 -14.34 -3.43
C ALA A 5 19.47 -14.82 -2.20
N ASP A 6 19.12 -14.30 -1.02
CA ASP A 6 19.70 -14.74 0.24
C ASP A 6 19.45 -16.25 0.48
N TYR A 7 18.20 -16.70 0.36
CA TYR A 7 17.81 -18.08 0.65
C TYR A 7 18.34 -19.11 -0.35
N TYR A 8 18.24 -18.82 -1.66
CA TYR A 8 18.55 -19.81 -2.71
C TYR A 8 19.94 -19.67 -3.31
N LEU A 9 20.54 -18.47 -3.26
CA LEU A 9 21.86 -18.20 -3.83
C LEU A 9 22.92 -17.90 -2.77
N ASN A 10 22.52 -17.77 -1.49
CA ASN A 10 23.38 -17.28 -0.40
C ASN A 10 24.07 -15.95 -0.81
N TYR A 11 23.30 -15.05 -1.39
CA TYR A 11 23.78 -13.80 -1.96
C TYR A 11 22.97 -12.62 -1.42
N THR A 12 23.67 -11.65 -0.81
CA THR A 12 23.07 -10.41 -0.30
C THR A 12 23.09 -9.35 -1.38
N THR A 13 21.91 -8.92 -1.83
CA THR A 13 21.74 -7.89 -2.86
C THR A 13 21.91 -6.50 -2.30
N THR A 14 22.29 -5.55 -3.16
CA THR A 14 22.23 -4.11 -2.89
C THR A 14 20.77 -3.69 -2.77
N LYS A 15 20.39 -2.99 -1.69
CA LYS A 15 19.01 -2.54 -1.50
C LYS A 15 18.77 -1.25 -2.28
N TYR A 16 17.53 -1.06 -2.73
CA TYR A 16 17.11 0.20 -3.36
C TYR A 16 17.44 1.42 -2.49
N THR A 17 17.28 1.30 -1.17
CA THR A 17 17.59 2.36 -0.22
C THR A 17 19.08 2.65 -0.07
N ASP A 18 19.95 1.72 -0.43
CA ASP A 18 21.41 1.93 -0.37
C ASP A 18 21.86 2.86 -1.50
N VAL A 19 21.14 2.86 -2.62
CA VAL A 19 21.45 3.72 -3.78
C VAL A 19 20.63 5.01 -3.80
N THR A 20 19.42 5.03 -3.24
CA THR A 20 18.54 6.21 -3.23
C THR A 20 18.50 6.96 -1.91
N GLY A 21 19.02 6.37 -0.83
CA GLY A 21 18.87 6.91 0.53
C GLY A 21 17.53 6.54 1.18
N THR A 22 17.32 7.02 2.39
CA THR A 22 16.14 6.67 3.21
C THR A 22 15.42 7.91 3.74
N ALA A 23 14.13 7.78 4.02
CA ALA A 23 13.27 8.79 4.65
C ALA A 23 13.36 10.15 3.93
N SER A 24 13.60 11.24 4.67
CA SER A 24 13.65 12.61 4.14
C SER A 24 14.85 12.90 3.22
N LYS A 25 15.83 11.98 3.16
CA LYS A 25 17.00 12.09 2.27
C LYS A 25 16.89 11.22 1.03
N GLN A 26 15.76 10.53 0.84
CA GLN A 26 15.55 9.68 -0.32
C GLN A 26 15.37 10.54 -1.58
N ILE A 27 16.20 10.24 -2.60
CA ILE A 27 16.12 10.83 -3.93
C ILE A 27 15.38 9.91 -4.90
N SER A 28 14.91 10.45 -6.01
CA SER A 28 14.41 9.64 -7.12
C SER A 28 15.53 8.80 -7.73
N PHE A 29 15.23 7.58 -8.21
CA PHE A 29 16.22 6.76 -8.90
C PHE A 29 16.80 7.46 -10.14
N ALA A 30 16.02 8.33 -10.79
CA ALA A 30 16.48 9.17 -11.91
C ALA A 30 17.58 10.17 -11.53
N GLU A 31 17.75 10.46 -10.24
CA GLU A 31 18.76 11.38 -9.71
C GLU A 31 20.01 10.65 -9.19
N VAL A 32 19.99 9.30 -9.17
CA VAL A 32 21.15 8.48 -8.79
C VAL A 32 22.23 8.62 -9.86
N GLN A 33 23.50 8.69 -9.42
CA GLN A 33 24.65 8.74 -10.36
C GLN A 33 24.63 7.50 -11.26
N ILE A 34 24.98 7.69 -12.53
CA ILE A 34 24.79 6.68 -13.58
C ILE A 34 25.61 5.41 -13.30
N ASP A 35 26.81 5.54 -12.77
CA ASP A 35 27.69 4.39 -12.44
C ASP A 35 27.05 3.54 -11.33
N VAL A 36 26.57 4.18 -10.27
CA VAL A 36 25.87 3.52 -9.16
C VAL A 36 24.57 2.87 -9.62
N ALA A 37 23.79 3.56 -10.45
CA ALA A 37 22.56 3.04 -11.02
C ALA A 37 22.83 1.85 -11.96
N THR A 38 23.94 1.89 -12.71
CA THR A 38 24.34 0.81 -13.62
C THR A 38 24.71 -0.46 -12.84
N ASP A 39 25.53 -0.34 -11.79
CA ASP A 39 25.92 -1.47 -10.96
C ASP A 39 24.69 -2.11 -10.29
N TYR A 40 23.79 -1.29 -9.74
CA TYR A 40 22.53 -1.74 -9.13
C TYR A 40 21.64 -2.47 -10.14
N ALA A 41 21.43 -1.90 -11.33
CA ALA A 41 20.58 -2.50 -12.35
C ALA A 41 21.19 -3.76 -12.97
N ALA A 42 22.50 -3.81 -13.13
CA ALA A 42 23.23 -4.99 -13.61
C ALA A 42 23.16 -6.14 -12.59
N GLU A 43 23.33 -5.85 -11.30
CA GLU A 43 23.13 -6.82 -10.21
C GLU A 43 21.71 -7.40 -10.22
N ASP A 44 20.69 -6.55 -10.34
CA ASP A 44 19.28 -6.99 -10.40
C ASP A 44 19.05 -7.96 -11.57
N ALA A 45 19.63 -7.69 -12.73
CA ALA A 45 19.50 -8.55 -13.90
C ALA A 45 20.24 -9.89 -13.70
N ASP A 46 21.47 -9.88 -13.20
CA ASP A 46 22.27 -11.09 -12.94
C ASP A 46 21.61 -11.99 -11.89
N VAL A 47 21.22 -11.40 -10.76
CA VAL A 47 20.55 -12.13 -9.67
C VAL A 47 19.23 -12.73 -10.14
N THR A 48 18.45 -12.01 -10.95
CA THR A 48 17.20 -12.53 -11.53
C THR A 48 17.47 -13.76 -12.40
N LEU A 49 18.49 -13.72 -13.26
CA LEU A 49 18.85 -14.86 -14.10
C LEU A 49 19.35 -16.05 -13.29
N ARG A 50 20.17 -15.82 -12.30
CA ARG A 50 20.66 -16.87 -11.38
C ARG A 50 19.52 -17.51 -10.61
N LEU A 51 18.58 -16.72 -10.10
CA LEU A 51 17.37 -17.22 -9.43
C LEU A 51 16.51 -18.03 -10.39
N PHE A 52 16.29 -17.55 -11.61
CA PHE A 52 15.56 -18.30 -12.63
C PHE A 52 16.18 -19.68 -12.88
N ASN A 53 17.50 -19.75 -13.07
CA ASN A 53 18.19 -21.01 -13.31
C ASN A 53 18.05 -21.98 -12.12
N THR A 54 18.25 -21.48 -10.90
CA THR A 54 18.15 -22.29 -9.67
C THR A 54 16.72 -22.77 -9.43
N LEU A 55 15.75 -21.86 -9.47
CA LEU A 55 14.36 -22.17 -9.19
C LEU A 55 13.71 -23.06 -10.27
N SER A 56 14.14 -22.93 -11.54
CA SER A 56 13.65 -23.77 -12.62
C SER A 56 14.03 -25.23 -12.42
N VAL A 57 15.19 -25.53 -11.82
CA VAL A 57 15.57 -26.89 -11.47
C VAL A 57 14.70 -27.44 -10.35
N LEU A 58 14.53 -26.66 -9.28
CA LEU A 58 13.71 -27.04 -8.13
C LEU A 58 12.23 -27.21 -8.50
N LEU A 59 11.74 -26.42 -9.45
CA LEU A 59 10.35 -26.48 -9.89
C LEU A 59 10.01 -27.77 -10.63
N LYS A 60 10.99 -28.42 -11.30
CA LYS A 60 10.79 -29.72 -11.95
C LYS A 60 10.39 -30.82 -10.97
N GLU A 61 10.77 -30.69 -9.70
CA GLU A 61 10.38 -31.62 -8.64
C GLU A 61 8.93 -31.37 -8.15
N LYS A 62 8.27 -30.35 -8.68
CA LYS A 62 6.92 -29.89 -8.30
C LYS A 62 6.01 -29.74 -9.52
N PRO A 63 5.58 -30.87 -10.12
CA PRO A 63 4.93 -30.86 -11.43
C PRO A 63 3.62 -30.05 -11.48
N ILE A 64 2.88 -29.94 -10.38
CA ILE A 64 1.66 -29.14 -10.31
C ILE A 64 1.99 -27.64 -10.43
N GLN A 65 3.01 -27.18 -9.71
CA GLN A 65 3.45 -25.77 -9.75
C GLN A 65 4.09 -25.45 -11.11
N GLU A 66 4.88 -26.36 -11.67
CA GLU A 66 5.48 -26.17 -12.99
C GLU A 66 4.40 -26.07 -14.08
N LYS A 67 3.37 -26.92 -14.02
CA LYS A 67 2.21 -26.86 -14.92
C LYS A 67 1.46 -25.53 -14.78
N LEU A 68 1.16 -25.10 -13.55
CA LEU A 68 0.50 -23.82 -13.28
C LEU A 68 1.29 -22.65 -13.90
N LEU A 69 2.60 -22.61 -13.68
CA LEU A 69 3.48 -21.57 -14.22
C LEU A 69 3.45 -21.54 -15.76
N LYS A 70 3.56 -22.69 -16.41
CA LYS A 70 3.63 -22.77 -17.89
C LYS A 70 2.28 -22.56 -18.57
N GLU A 71 1.20 -23.07 -18.00
CA GLU A 71 -0.12 -23.06 -18.65
C GLU A 71 -0.97 -21.85 -18.28
N ILE A 72 -0.71 -21.21 -17.14
CA ILE A 72 -1.50 -20.07 -16.67
C ILE A 72 -0.64 -18.83 -16.51
N GLU A 73 0.39 -18.83 -15.66
CA GLU A 73 1.12 -17.62 -15.29
C GLU A 73 1.88 -16.99 -16.47
N TYR A 74 2.60 -17.77 -17.25
CA TYR A 74 3.32 -17.26 -18.44
C TYR A 74 2.38 -16.73 -19.51
N PRO A 75 1.32 -17.46 -19.94
CA PRO A 75 0.36 -16.91 -20.90
C PRO A 75 -0.39 -15.67 -20.38
N LEU A 76 -0.64 -15.58 -19.08
CA LEU A 76 -1.32 -14.44 -18.45
C LEU A 76 -0.55 -13.14 -18.64
N VAL A 77 0.79 -13.17 -18.69
CA VAL A 77 1.62 -11.99 -18.94
C VAL A 77 1.21 -11.27 -20.24
N HIS A 78 1.01 -12.03 -21.31
CA HIS A 78 0.58 -11.46 -22.60
C HIS A 78 -0.85 -10.91 -22.55
N VAL A 79 -1.74 -11.56 -21.81
CA VAL A 79 -3.11 -11.09 -21.64
C VAL A 79 -3.12 -9.77 -20.87
N LEU A 80 -2.41 -9.72 -19.74
CA LEU A 80 -2.32 -8.50 -18.92
C LEU A 80 -1.66 -7.35 -19.68
N SER A 81 -0.57 -7.61 -20.39
CA SER A 81 0.07 -6.60 -21.24
C SER A 81 -0.92 -6.00 -22.25
N ARG A 82 -1.76 -6.82 -22.88
CA ARG A 82 -2.79 -6.34 -23.81
C ARG A 82 -3.89 -5.55 -23.11
N VAL A 83 -4.33 -6.00 -21.93
CA VAL A 83 -5.32 -5.28 -21.12
C VAL A 83 -4.78 -3.90 -20.72
N GLU A 84 -3.53 -3.83 -20.26
CA GLU A 84 -2.87 -2.57 -19.90
C GLU A 84 -2.71 -1.62 -21.10
N GLN A 85 -2.32 -2.15 -22.28
CA GLN A 85 -2.20 -1.35 -23.50
C GLN A 85 -3.55 -0.81 -23.99
N ASN A 86 -4.61 -1.59 -23.88
CA ASN A 86 -5.97 -1.15 -24.22
C ASN A 86 -6.49 -0.08 -23.25
N GLY A 87 -6.07 -0.16 -22.00
CA GLY A 87 -6.52 0.74 -20.94
C GLY A 87 -8.00 0.58 -20.59
N ALA A 88 -8.44 1.44 -19.68
CA ALA A 88 -9.84 1.54 -19.27
C ALA A 88 -10.29 2.99 -19.31
N LYS A 89 -11.42 3.26 -19.99
CA LYS A 89 -11.97 4.62 -20.07
C LYS A 89 -12.55 5.03 -18.73
N ILE A 90 -12.16 6.21 -18.24
CA ILE A 90 -12.72 6.82 -17.04
C ILE A 90 -13.56 8.05 -17.40
N ASP A 91 -14.61 8.30 -16.59
CA ASP A 91 -15.44 9.50 -16.68
C ASP A 91 -14.99 10.51 -15.61
N LYS A 92 -14.12 11.43 -16.01
CA LYS A 92 -13.57 12.47 -15.11
C LYS A 92 -14.65 13.29 -14.43
N LYS A 93 -15.75 13.60 -15.15
CA LYS A 93 -16.84 14.42 -14.59
C LYS A 93 -17.55 13.67 -13.46
N LYS A 94 -17.85 12.39 -13.66
CA LYS A 94 -18.43 11.54 -12.60
C LYS A 94 -17.49 11.39 -11.43
N LEU A 95 -16.20 11.10 -11.68
CA LEU A 95 -15.20 11.00 -10.61
C LEU A 95 -15.08 12.30 -9.82
N GLY A 96 -15.07 13.46 -10.49
CA GLY A 96 -15.03 14.76 -9.83
C GLY A 96 -16.27 15.02 -8.95
N ASN A 97 -17.46 14.65 -9.42
CA ASN A 97 -18.67 14.73 -8.62
C ASN A 97 -18.63 13.81 -7.40
N HIS A 98 -18.21 12.55 -7.59
CA HIS A 98 -18.04 11.60 -6.47
C HIS A 98 -16.96 12.08 -5.47
N SER A 99 -15.85 12.66 -5.96
CA SER A 99 -14.84 13.24 -5.08
C SER A 99 -15.41 14.33 -4.17
N LYS A 100 -16.28 15.20 -4.72
CA LYS A 100 -16.97 16.23 -3.95
C LYS A 100 -17.92 15.63 -2.92
N GLU A 101 -18.79 14.71 -3.34
CA GLU A 101 -19.73 14.03 -2.43
C GLU A 101 -19.01 13.28 -1.30
N LEU A 102 -17.88 12.63 -1.60
CA LEU A 102 -17.05 11.98 -0.59
C LEU A 102 -16.42 13.01 0.36
N GLY A 103 -15.97 14.15 -0.18
CA GLY A 103 -15.43 15.25 0.63
C GLY A 103 -16.43 15.80 1.63
N ASP A 104 -17.67 16.04 1.20
CA ASP A 104 -18.76 16.52 2.06
C ASP A 104 -19.04 15.49 3.19
N LYS A 105 -19.17 14.21 2.86
CA LYS A 105 -19.36 13.14 3.87
C LYS A 105 -18.18 12.99 4.83
N ILE A 106 -16.95 13.13 4.37
CA ILE A 106 -15.73 13.10 5.19
C ILE A 106 -15.75 14.28 6.17
N ALA A 107 -16.14 15.48 5.73
CA ALA A 107 -16.25 16.64 6.59
C ALA A 107 -17.32 16.43 7.69
N ASP A 108 -18.48 15.88 7.33
CA ASP A 108 -19.53 15.56 8.30
C ASP A 108 -19.07 14.53 9.34
N LEU A 109 -18.37 13.45 8.92
CA LEU A 109 -17.85 12.45 9.84
C LEU A 109 -16.76 13.03 10.74
N SER A 110 -15.92 13.93 10.23
CA SER A 110 -14.90 14.63 11.02
C SER A 110 -15.56 15.49 12.09
N ALA A 111 -16.59 16.27 11.74
CA ALA A 111 -17.32 17.08 12.70
C ALA A 111 -18.00 16.22 13.80
N GLN A 112 -18.56 15.07 13.43
CA GLN A 112 -19.13 14.13 14.40
C GLN A 112 -18.05 13.56 15.33
N ALA A 113 -16.90 13.16 14.78
CA ALA A 113 -15.78 12.66 15.57
C ALA A 113 -15.28 13.71 16.57
N PHE A 114 -15.12 14.97 16.13
CA PHE A 114 -14.68 16.08 17.00
C PHE A 114 -15.70 16.39 18.10
N LYS A 115 -16.98 16.33 17.78
CA LYS A 115 -18.03 16.51 18.76
C LYS A 115 -17.99 15.46 19.87
N ILE A 116 -17.76 14.19 19.52
CA ILE A 116 -17.64 13.09 20.49
C ILE A 116 -16.35 13.19 21.28
N ALA A 117 -15.23 13.53 20.62
CA ALA A 117 -13.94 13.68 21.27
C ALA A 117 -13.86 14.93 22.18
N GLY A 118 -14.68 15.95 21.90
CA GLY A 118 -14.65 17.24 22.59
C GLY A 118 -13.57 18.22 22.06
N GLU A 119 -12.83 17.82 21.05
CA GLU A 119 -11.75 18.61 20.43
C GLU A 119 -11.49 18.19 18.97
N GLU A 120 -10.83 19.06 18.20
CA GLU A 120 -10.35 18.74 16.87
C GLU A 120 -9.03 17.98 16.92
N PHE A 121 -8.91 16.95 16.07
CA PHE A 121 -7.70 16.15 15.94
C PHE A 121 -7.57 15.56 14.53
N ASN A 122 -6.38 15.09 14.17
CA ASN A 122 -6.15 14.45 12.88
C ASN A 122 -6.55 12.97 12.93
N LEU A 123 -7.68 12.61 12.25
CA LEU A 123 -8.20 11.23 12.16
C LEU A 123 -7.26 10.28 11.40
N ASP A 124 -6.32 10.81 10.61
CA ASP A 124 -5.30 10.01 9.90
C ASP A 124 -4.03 9.82 10.74
N SER A 125 -3.90 10.48 11.89
CA SER A 125 -2.73 10.37 12.76
C SER A 125 -2.88 9.25 13.79
N PRO A 126 -2.16 8.11 13.67
CA PRO A 126 -2.22 7.05 14.68
C PRO A 126 -1.86 7.52 16.08
N LYS A 127 -0.96 8.51 16.20
CA LYS A 127 -0.55 9.08 17.49
C LYS A 127 -1.69 9.84 18.16
N GLN A 128 -2.39 10.73 17.41
CA GLN A 128 -3.50 11.48 17.95
C GLN A 128 -4.71 10.58 18.24
N LEU A 129 -4.97 9.59 17.40
CA LEU A 129 -6.01 8.58 17.68
C LEU A 129 -5.74 7.80 18.97
N LEU A 130 -4.49 7.45 19.24
CA LEU A 130 -4.11 6.78 20.47
C LEU A 130 -4.44 7.67 21.68
N GLU A 131 -4.04 8.93 21.65
CA GLU A 131 -4.30 9.91 22.70
C GLU A 131 -5.82 10.07 22.94
N ILE A 132 -6.57 10.29 21.86
CA ILE A 132 -8.03 10.49 21.97
C ILE A 132 -8.75 9.25 22.48
N LEU A 133 -8.50 8.07 21.87
CA LEU A 133 -9.27 6.86 22.19
C LEU A 133 -8.91 6.27 23.55
N TYR A 134 -7.63 6.21 23.88
CA TYR A 134 -7.18 5.47 25.06
C TYR A 134 -6.87 6.37 26.26
N GLU A 135 -6.30 7.57 26.04
CA GLU A 135 -5.93 8.44 27.15
C GLU A 135 -7.10 9.37 27.57
N LYS A 136 -7.84 9.94 26.60
CA LYS A 136 -8.93 10.88 26.90
C LYS A 136 -10.29 10.20 27.04
N GLN A 137 -10.64 9.29 26.12
CA GLN A 137 -11.92 8.58 26.16
C GLN A 137 -11.88 7.30 27.01
N GLY A 138 -10.70 6.82 27.43
CA GLY A 138 -10.53 5.68 28.30
C GLY A 138 -10.97 4.34 27.74
N LEU A 139 -10.95 4.14 26.41
CA LEU A 139 -11.37 2.89 25.79
C LEU A 139 -10.43 1.73 26.20
N PRO A 140 -10.93 0.49 26.26
CA PRO A 140 -10.11 -0.66 26.61
C PRO A 140 -9.06 -0.98 25.56
N VAL A 141 -7.84 -1.30 25.98
CA VAL A 141 -6.74 -1.69 25.11
C VAL A 141 -6.88 -3.15 24.72
N LEU A 142 -7.51 -3.44 23.59
CA LEU A 142 -7.72 -4.82 23.10
C LEU A 142 -6.45 -5.44 22.48
N ARG A 143 -5.56 -4.62 21.92
CA ARG A 143 -4.33 -5.07 21.28
C ARG A 143 -3.23 -4.02 21.39
N LYS A 144 -1.97 -4.48 21.47
CA LYS A 144 -0.79 -3.61 21.44
C LYS A 144 0.01 -3.82 20.15
N THR A 145 0.69 -2.78 19.70
CA THR A 145 1.67 -2.83 18.62
C THR A 145 2.94 -3.55 19.07
N PRO A 146 3.85 -3.98 18.17
CA PRO A 146 5.15 -4.54 18.55
C PRO A 146 6.00 -3.61 19.44
N LYS A 147 5.73 -2.30 19.41
CA LYS A 147 6.37 -1.29 20.26
C LYS A 147 5.67 -1.10 21.63
N GLY A 148 4.69 -1.94 21.94
CA GLY A 148 3.97 -1.90 23.23
C GLY A 148 2.85 -0.85 23.35
N GLN A 149 2.61 -0.02 22.34
CA GLN A 149 1.55 0.99 22.35
C GLN A 149 0.19 0.39 21.99
N PRO A 150 -0.94 0.95 22.48
CA PRO A 150 -2.26 0.56 22.04
C PRO A 150 -2.42 0.63 20.53
N SER A 151 -3.08 -0.37 19.94
CA SER A 151 -3.28 -0.43 18.49
C SER A 151 -4.50 0.37 18.06
N THR A 152 -4.37 1.12 16.98
CA THR A 152 -5.48 1.81 16.28
C THR A 152 -5.68 1.27 14.86
N ASN A 153 -5.28 0.00 14.62
CA ASN A 153 -5.49 -0.65 13.33
C ASN A 153 -6.98 -0.98 13.10
N GLU A 154 -7.32 -1.31 11.86
CA GLU A 154 -8.70 -1.56 11.45
C GLU A 154 -9.37 -2.66 12.27
N GLU A 155 -8.69 -3.79 12.50
CA GLU A 155 -9.21 -4.92 13.29
C GLU A 155 -9.56 -4.50 14.73
N THR A 156 -8.69 -3.72 15.37
CA THR A 156 -8.93 -3.23 16.72
C THR A 156 -10.09 -2.24 16.78
N LEU A 157 -10.12 -1.29 15.83
CA LEU A 157 -11.22 -0.33 15.73
C LEU A 157 -12.55 -1.01 15.42
N GLN A 158 -12.56 -2.05 14.57
CA GLN A 158 -13.76 -2.84 14.27
C GLN A 158 -14.37 -3.44 15.53
N ARG A 159 -13.55 -4.07 16.37
CA ARG A 159 -14.01 -4.65 17.64
C ARG A 159 -14.50 -3.58 18.64
N LEU A 160 -13.78 -2.44 18.71
CA LEU A 160 -14.21 -1.32 19.55
C LEU A 160 -15.51 -0.67 19.05
N SER A 161 -15.76 -0.70 17.74
CA SER A 161 -16.96 -0.10 17.14
C SER A 161 -18.27 -0.82 17.49
N GLU A 162 -18.20 -2.02 18.06
CA GLU A 162 -19.36 -2.76 18.55
C GLU A 162 -19.98 -2.10 19.80
N GLU A 163 -19.16 -1.45 20.61
CA GLU A 163 -19.57 -0.83 21.89
C GLU A 163 -19.41 0.70 21.89
N TYR A 164 -18.54 1.26 21.07
CA TYR A 164 -18.18 2.67 21.09
C TYR A 164 -18.43 3.36 19.74
N GLU A 165 -19.06 4.53 19.80
CA GLU A 165 -19.44 5.29 18.59
C GLU A 165 -18.24 5.91 17.86
N LEU A 166 -17.25 6.46 18.59
CA LEU A 166 -16.10 7.14 17.98
C LEU A 166 -15.27 6.20 17.10
N PRO A 167 -14.90 4.97 17.49
CA PRO A 167 -14.26 4.00 16.60
C PRO A 167 -15.05 3.70 15.32
N LYS A 168 -16.39 3.63 15.42
CA LYS A 168 -17.27 3.41 14.27
C LYS A 168 -17.18 4.55 13.26
N ILE A 169 -17.22 5.80 13.73
CA ILE A 169 -17.07 6.99 12.89
C ILE A 169 -15.67 7.03 12.23
N ILE A 170 -14.62 6.73 12.99
CA ILE A 170 -13.26 6.67 12.47
C ILE A 170 -13.12 5.65 11.35
N LEU A 171 -13.72 4.47 11.47
CA LEU A 171 -13.72 3.45 10.40
C LEU A 171 -14.45 3.93 9.15
N GLN A 172 -15.61 4.55 9.31
CA GLN A 172 -16.35 5.14 8.17
C GLN A 172 -15.54 6.25 7.49
N TYR A 173 -14.95 7.15 8.27
CA TYR A 173 -14.06 8.20 7.79
C TYR A 173 -12.90 7.60 6.96
N ARG A 174 -12.16 6.63 7.51
CA ARG A 174 -11.03 5.99 6.83
C ARG A 174 -11.42 5.34 5.52
N THR A 175 -12.58 4.67 5.48
CA THR A 175 -13.10 4.06 4.26
C THR A 175 -13.34 5.10 3.18
N LEU A 176 -14.03 6.19 3.51
CA LEU A 176 -14.33 7.26 2.55
C LEU A 176 -13.08 8.04 2.15
N ALA A 177 -12.19 8.34 3.09
CA ALA A 177 -10.93 9.02 2.83
C ALA A 177 -10.04 8.21 1.87
N LYS A 178 -9.95 6.89 2.07
CA LYS A 178 -9.22 5.99 1.17
C LYS A 178 -9.86 5.94 -0.22
N LEU A 179 -11.18 5.83 -0.32
CA LEU A 179 -11.89 5.86 -1.60
C LEU A 179 -11.65 7.17 -2.34
N LYS A 180 -11.72 8.30 -1.63
CA LYS A 180 -11.47 9.61 -2.21
C LYS A 180 -10.04 9.75 -2.72
N SER A 181 -9.06 9.55 -1.86
CA SER A 181 -7.65 9.78 -2.19
C SER A 181 -7.11 8.79 -3.24
N THR A 182 -7.47 7.50 -3.12
CA THR A 182 -6.89 6.43 -3.96
C THR A 182 -7.58 6.32 -5.31
N TYR A 183 -8.90 6.54 -5.37
CA TYR A 183 -9.65 6.30 -6.59
C TYR A 183 -10.14 7.59 -7.23
N THR A 184 -10.96 8.42 -6.55
CA THR A 184 -11.58 9.56 -7.24
C THR A 184 -10.57 10.66 -7.57
N ASP A 185 -9.65 11.00 -6.66
CA ASP A 185 -8.68 12.06 -6.89
C ASP A 185 -7.48 11.56 -7.71
N SER A 186 -6.94 10.38 -7.35
CA SER A 186 -5.75 9.84 -8.00
C SER A 186 -6.00 9.48 -9.47
N LEU A 187 -7.12 8.79 -9.79
CA LEU A 187 -7.41 8.38 -11.17
C LEU A 187 -7.57 9.57 -12.13
N ILE A 188 -8.13 10.68 -11.67
CA ILE A 188 -8.24 11.90 -12.48
C ILE A 188 -6.85 12.44 -12.87
N ASN A 189 -5.88 12.33 -11.95
CA ASN A 189 -4.54 12.90 -12.11
C ASN A 189 -3.61 12.02 -12.96
N ILE A 190 -3.81 10.69 -12.94
CA ILE A 190 -2.94 9.73 -13.65
C ILE A 190 -3.48 9.32 -15.01
N GLU A 191 -4.65 9.83 -15.42
CA GLU A 191 -5.24 9.51 -16.71
C GLU A 191 -4.28 9.86 -17.86
N ASN A 192 -4.08 8.90 -18.74
CA ASN A 192 -3.37 9.14 -20.00
C ASN A 192 -4.38 9.62 -21.06
N PRO A 193 -4.28 10.86 -21.56
CA PRO A 193 -5.26 11.39 -22.52
C PRO A 193 -5.20 10.71 -23.89
N LYS A 194 -4.21 9.84 -24.16
CA LYS A 194 -4.04 9.12 -25.42
C LYS A 194 -4.59 7.70 -25.42
N THR A 195 -4.83 7.13 -24.25
CA THR A 195 -5.39 5.79 -24.05
C THR A 195 -6.64 5.86 -23.17
#